data_81a8a4f5861ac7488f5f8266c302e96d
#
_entry.id   81a8a4f5861ac7488f5f8266c302e96d
#
_cell.length_a   1.000
_cell.length_b   1.000
_cell.length_c   1.000
_cell.angle_alpha   90.00
_cell.angle_beta   90.00
_cell.angle_gamma   90.00
#
_symmetry.space_group_name_H-M   'P 1'
#
loop_
_entity.id
_entity.type
_entity.pdbx_description
1 polymer ?
#
loop_
_entity_poly.entity_id
_entity_poly.type
_entity_poly.pdbx_seq_one_letter_code
_entity_poly.pdbx_strand_id
1 'polypeptide(L)'
;RLACDTGTMYRDSVSLIGAFFVMYLAGFSINVLSMLAIVLSVGLVVDDAIVMTENIYIRIEKGMSPKEAGIEGAKEIFFAVISTTITLVAVFFPIVFMDGMTGRLFREFSIVISGSVIISSFAALTFTPMLATKLLIKREKQSWFYAKTEPFFEGMNRLYSRSLAAFLNKRWIALPFTFITICLIGVLWNAIPAEMAPLEDRSQISINTRGAEGVTYEYIRDYTEDINQLVDSILPDAESVTARVSSGSGNVRITLKDMKDRNYTQMEVAEKISKEIRSKTMARSFVQQQSSFGGRRGSMPVQYVLQATNLEKLEEVLPKFMAKVYENPVFQMADVDLKFSKPEARIQINRDKSSIMGVSTKNIAQTLQYGLSGQRMGYFYMNGKQYEILGEINRQQRNKPADLKAIYVRSNSGDMIQLDNLIELESGIAPPKLYRYNRFVSATISAGLADGKTIGQGLDEMDKIAKETLDDTFRTALSGDSKEYRESSSSLMFAFILAILLIYLILAAQFESF
;
A
#
# COMPACT_ATOMS: atom_id res chain seq x y z
N ARG A 1 23.83 39.92 -12.04
CA ARG A 1 23.10 38.63 -11.95
C ARG A 1 24.05 37.43 -11.88
N LEU A 2 25.05 37.27 -12.79
CA LEU A 2 26.00 36.13 -12.73
C LEU A 2 26.74 35.99 -11.38
N ALA A 3 27.11 37.09 -10.72
CA ALA A 3 27.75 37.06 -9.40
C ALA A 3 26.77 36.71 -8.27
N CYS A 4 25.48 37.05 -8.44
CA CYS A 4 24.39 36.66 -7.53
C CYS A 4 24.11 35.15 -7.67
N ASP A 5 24.03 34.69 -8.92
CA ASP A 5 23.76 33.27 -9.26
C ASP A 5 24.89 32.33 -8.80
N THR A 6 26.16 32.77 -8.89
CA THR A 6 27.30 32.00 -8.35
C THR A 6 27.28 31.92 -6.83
N GLY A 7 26.92 32.99 -6.12
CA GLY A 7 26.81 32.97 -4.66
C GLY A 7 25.72 32.03 -4.14
N THR A 8 24.55 32.02 -4.78
CA THR A 8 23.45 31.08 -4.48
C THR A 8 23.83 29.63 -4.79
N MET A 9 24.51 29.39 -5.92
CA MET A 9 24.93 28.03 -6.30
C MET A 9 25.90 27.39 -5.30
N TYR A 10 26.88 28.15 -4.75
CA TYR A 10 27.79 27.63 -3.72
C TYR A 10 27.05 27.29 -2.42
N ARG A 11 26.10 28.10 -2.01
CA ARG A 11 25.32 27.85 -0.81
C ARG A 11 24.39 26.65 -0.95
N ASP A 12 23.73 26.52 -2.11
CA ASP A 12 22.83 25.39 -2.36
C ASP A 12 23.60 24.05 -2.31
N SER A 13 24.84 24.05 -2.80
CA SER A 13 25.73 22.92 -2.63
C SER A 13 26.02 22.58 -1.16
N VAL A 14 26.23 23.60 -0.30
CA VAL A 14 26.43 23.38 1.15
C VAL A 14 25.18 22.80 1.80
N SER A 15 24.00 23.31 1.46
CA SER A 15 22.73 22.80 2.00
C SER A 15 22.43 21.38 1.56
N LEU A 16 22.73 21.02 0.30
CA LEU A 16 22.61 19.68 -0.23
C LEU A 16 23.55 18.69 0.48
N ILE A 17 24.83 19.07 0.66
CA ILE A 17 25.78 18.26 1.42
C ILE A 17 25.31 18.11 2.86
N GLY A 18 24.75 19.18 3.44
CA GLY A 18 24.14 19.18 4.75
C GLY A 18 22.95 18.21 4.88
N ALA A 19 22.12 18.08 3.83
CA ALA A 19 21.06 17.09 3.81
C ALA A 19 21.58 15.67 3.89
N PHE A 20 22.64 15.32 3.15
CA PHE A 20 23.31 14.02 3.26
C PHE A 20 23.92 13.79 4.65
N PHE A 21 24.45 14.83 5.28
CA PHE A 21 24.96 14.75 6.64
C PHE A 21 23.83 14.46 7.64
N VAL A 22 22.66 15.09 7.50
CA VAL A 22 21.47 14.78 8.33
C VAL A 22 21.03 13.33 8.13
N MET A 23 21.02 12.84 6.88
CA MET A 23 20.71 11.45 6.58
C MET A 23 21.69 10.49 7.29
N TYR A 24 22.97 10.79 7.24
CA TYR A 24 24.01 10.00 7.91
C TYR A 24 23.81 9.95 9.44
N LEU A 25 23.54 11.09 10.07
CA LEU A 25 23.29 11.16 11.51
C LEU A 25 22.01 10.41 11.93
N ALA A 26 20.97 10.47 11.09
CA ALA A 26 19.69 9.81 11.33
C ALA A 26 19.73 8.30 10.99
N GLY A 27 20.81 7.80 10.38
CA GLY A 27 20.93 6.41 9.95
C GLY A 27 20.04 6.03 8.76
N PHE A 28 19.70 7.00 7.91
CA PHE A 28 18.85 6.78 6.73
C PHE A 28 19.66 6.33 5.52
N SER A 29 19.02 5.56 4.66
CA SER A 29 19.60 5.12 3.39
C SER A 29 19.27 6.10 2.25
N ILE A 30 20.10 6.07 1.19
CA ILE A 30 19.77 6.76 -0.06
C ILE A 30 18.72 5.93 -0.78
N ASN A 31 17.51 6.45 -0.88
CA ASN A 31 16.37 5.84 -1.55
C ASN A 31 15.56 6.89 -2.32
N VAL A 32 14.55 6.46 -3.07
CA VAL A 32 13.72 7.34 -3.90
C VAL A 32 13.09 8.46 -3.07
N LEU A 33 12.62 8.18 -1.85
CA LEU A 33 11.95 9.16 -0.99
C LEU A 33 12.93 10.17 -0.40
N SER A 34 14.10 9.71 0.06
CA SER A 34 15.15 10.61 0.55
C SER A 34 15.70 11.50 -0.56
N MET A 35 15.86 10.97 -1.79
CA MET A 35 16.25 11.76 -2.95
C MET A 35 15.17 12.76 -3.37
N LEU A 36 13.89 12.37 -3.31
CA LEU A 36 12.77 13.28 -3.55
C LEU A 36 12.73 14.41 -2.51
N ALA A 37 13.00 14.10 -1.24
CA ALA A 37 13.12 15.09 -0.18
C ALA A 37 14.24 16.11 -0.47
N ILE A 38 15.40 15.63 -0.94
CA ILE A 38 16.50 16.50 -1.34
C ILE A 38 16.10 17.40 -2.52
N VAL A 39 15.49 16.83 -3.56
CA VAL A 39 15.04 17.61 -4.74
C VAL A 39 14.04 18.69 -4.34
N LEU A 40 13.06 18.36 -3.48
CA LEU A 40 12.10 19.33 -3.00
C LEU A 40 12.76 20.38 -2.12
N SER A 41 13.72 20.00 -1.28
CA SER A 41 14.44 20.93 -0.40
C SER A 41 15.23 21.99 -1.18
N VAL A 42 15.72 21.67 -2.39
CA VAL A 42 16.43 22.64 -3.24
C VAL A 42 15.57 23.88 -3.50
N GLY A 43 14.30 23.68 -3.88
CA GLY A 43 13.37 24.80 -4.11
C GLY A 43 13.12 25.65 -2.86
N LEU A 44 12.93 24.99 -1.70
CA LEU A 44 12.68 25.67 -0.42
C LEU A 44 13.93 26.40 0.12
N VAL A 45 15.10 25.83 -0.15
CA VAL A 45 16.39 26.32 0.30
C VAL A 45 16.83 27.59 -0.46
N VAL A 46 16.55 27.66 -1.75
CA VAL A 46 16.98 28.78 -2.62
C VAL A 46 16.30 30.09 -2.23
N ASP A 47 15.07 30.05 -1.72
CA ASP A 47 14.22 31.21 -1.48
C ASP A 47 14.82 32.16 -0.45
N ASP A 48 15.27 31.68 0.70
CA ASP A 48 15.90 32.50 1.76
C ASP A 48 17.13 33.26 1.26
N ALA A 49 17.91 32.66 0.34
CA ALA A 49 19.10 33.30 -0.22
C ALA A 49 18.76 34.40 -1.23
N ILE A 50 17.74 34.15 -2.05
CA ILE A 50 17.31 35.13 -3.04
C ILE A 50 16.90 36.40 -2.29
N VAL A 51 16.04 36.26 -1.28
CA VAL A 51 15.55 37.39 -0.47
C VAL A 51 16.72 38.13 0.24
N MET A 52 17.64 37.35 0.84
CA MET A 52 18.82 37.92 1.51
C MET A 52 19.70 38.70 0.53
N THR A 53 20.01 38.08 -0.61
CA THR A 53 20.90 38.69 -1.61
C THR A 53 20.27 39.94 -2.24
N GLU A 54 18.95 39.90 -2.52
CA GLU A 54 18.19 41.00 -3.07
C GLU A 54 18.17 42.20 -2.12
N ASN A 55 17.91 41.98 -0.83
CA ASN A 55 17.92 43.04 0.16
C ASN A 55 19.29 43.70 0.30
N ILE A 56 20.36 42.92 0.31
CA ILE A 56 21.73 43.46 0.34
C ILE A 56 22.03 44.24 -0.94
N TYR A 57 21.64 43.73 -2.12
CA TYR A 57 21.86 44.40 -3.40
C TYR A 57 21.16 45.76 -3.51
N ILE A 58 19.88 45.84 -3.10
CA ILE A 58 19.11 47.09 -3.07
C ILE A 58 19.82 48.17 -2.23
N ARG A 59 20.46 47.80 -1.12
CA ARG A 59 21.21 48.72 -0.25
C ARG A 59 22.52 49.19 -0.88
N ILE A 60 23.22 48.29 -1.57
CA ILE A 60 24.42 48.64 -2.36
C ILE A 60 24.06 49.61 -3.49
N GLU A 61 22.92 49.37 -4.16
CA GLU A 61 22.41 50.27 -5.22
C GLU A 61 22.09 51.69 -4.69
N LYS A 62 21.56 51.76 -3.46
CA LYS A 62 21.31 53.04 -2.75
C LYS A 62 22.58 53.76 -2.26
N GLY A 63 23.76 53.17 -2.47
CA GLY A 63 25.04 53.79 -2.20
C GLY A 63 25.70 53.41 -0.88
N MET A 64 25.19 52.40 -0.16
CA MET A 64 25.87 51.85 1.01
C MET A 64 27.14 51.10 0.61
N SER A 65 28.13 51.07 1.50
CA SER A 65 29.29 50.20 1.28
C SER A 65 28.88 48.72 1.33
N PRO A 66 29.48 47.86 0.53
CA PRO A 66 29.09 46.43 0.49
C PRO A 66 29.09 45.77 1.87
N LYS A 67 30.03 46.12 2.75
CA LYS A 67 30.12 45.57 4.10
C LYS A 67 28.98 46.04 5.02
N GLU A 68 28.66 47.31 4.99
CA GLU A 68 27.53 47.90 5.75
C GLU A 68 26.19 47.35 5.23
N ALA A 69 26.02 47.32 3.89
CA ALA A 69 24.83 46.74 3.25
C ALA A 69 24.61 45.27 3.64
N GLY A 70 25.69 44.49 3.76
CA GLY A 70 25.64 43.12 4.22
C GLY A 70 25.17 42.96 5.68
N ILE A 71 25.69 43.79 6.58
CA ILE A 71 25.30 43.75 7.99
C ILE A 71 23.87 44.24 8.20
N GLU A 72 23.51 45.39 7.66
CA GLU A 72 22.17 45.98 7.79
C GLU A 72 21.10 45.14 7.08
N GLY A 73 21.42 44.63 5.86
CA GLY A 73 20.52 43.76 5.12
C GLY A 73 20.25 42.42 5.83
N ALA A 74 21.29 41.82 6.43
CA ALA A 74 21.12 40.59 7.21
C ALA A 74 20.30 40.84 8.49
N LYS A 75 20.51 41.92 9.21
CA LYS A 75 19.74 42.25 10.42
C LYS A 75 18.25 42.43 10.15
N GLU A 76 17.88 43.08 9.07
CA GLU A 76 16.48 43.33 8.72
C GLU A 76 15.70 42.05 8.43
N ILE A 77 16.35 41.08 7.76
CA ILE A 77 15.68 39.85 7.33
C ILE A 77 15.86 38.71 8.35
N PHE A 78 16.71 38.87 9.34
CA PHE A 78 17.07 37.80 10.29
C PHE A 78 15.85 37.09 10.88
N PHE A 79 14.92 37.87 11.46
CA PHE A 79 13.71 37.30 12.06
C PHE A 79 12.77 36.68 11.02
N ALA A 80 12.69 37.23 9.82
CA ALA A 80 11.86 36.69 8.76
C ALA A 80 12.36 35.28 8.32
N VAL A 81 13.68 35.12 8.11
CA VAL A 81 14.30 33.87 7.73
C VAL A 81 14.16 32.80 8.83
N ILE A 82 14.34 33.19 10.10
CA ILE A 82 14.13 32.23 11.21
C ILE A 82 12.66 31.80 11.28
N SER A 83 11.74 32.76 11.14
CA SER A 83 10.31 32.45 11.19
C SER A 83 9.85 31.52 10.06
N THR A 84 10.28 31.80 8.83
CA THR A 84 9.98 30.92 7.68
C THR A 84 10.55 29.54 7.89
N THR A 85 11.78 29.41 8.39
CA THR A 85 12.43 28.13 8.72
C THR A 85 11.64 27.36 9.76
N ILE A 86 11.27 28.00 10.89
CA ILE A 86 10.49 27.35 11.96
C ILE A 86 9.12 26.93 11.41
N THR A 87 8.48 27.76 10.61
CA THR A 87 7.18 27.42 10.00
C THR A 87 7.29 26.22 9.06
N LEU A 88 8.30 26.17 8.21
CA LEU A 88 8.54 25.02 7.32
C LEU A 88 8.81 23.74 8.11
N VAL A 89 9.65 23.78 9.13
CA VAL A 89 9.91 22.65 10.01
C VAL A 89 8.62 22.20 10.72
N ALA A 90 7.81 23.14 11.21
CA ALA A 90 6.55 22.85 11.89
C ALA A 90 5.51 22.16 10.98
N VAL A 91 5.53 22.41 9.67
CA VAL A 91 4.68 21.73 8.68
C VAL A 91 5.06 20.26 8.57
N PHE A 92 6.34 19.93 8.56
CA PHE A 92 6.83 18.56 8.39
C PHE A 92 6.93 17.79 9.71
N PHE A 93 7.03 18.46 10.85
CA PHE A 93 7.21 17.87 12.17
C PHE A 93 6.11 16.87 12.57
N PRO A 94 4.80 17.13 12.35
CA PRO A 94 3.74 16.18 12.69
C PRO A 94 3.85 14.83 11.97
N ILE A 95 4.41 14.83 10.76
CA ILE A 95 4.57 13.62 9.95
C ILE A 95 5.54 12.63 10.60
N VAL A 96 6.49 13.12 11.39
CA VAL A 96 7.46 12.27 12.13
C VAL A 96 6.76 11.34 13.13
N PHE A 97 5.60 11.73 13.65
CA PHE A 97 4.82 10.98 14.63
C PHE A 97 3.76 10.08 14.02
N MET A 98 3.65 10.04 12.71
CA MET A 98 2.71 9.15 12.05
C MET A 98 3.11 7.68 12.23
N ASP A 99 2.11 6.84 12.49
CA ASP A 99 2.26 5.39 12.60
C ASP A 99 2.03 4.69 11.24
N GLY A 100 2.26 3.38 11.21
CA GLY A 100 2.04 2.54 10.05
C GLY A 100 3.17 2.61 9.01
N MET A 101 2.94 2.01 7.84
CA MET A 101 3.91 1.97 6.75
C MET A 101 4.12 3.35 6.14
N THR A 102 3.05 4.10 5.91
CA THR A 102 3.09 5.46 5.38
C THR A 102 3.88 6.39 6.30
N GLY A 103 3.67 6.31 7.62
CA GLY A 103 4.44 7.09 8.59
C GLY A 103 5.93 6.79 8.54
N ARG A 104 6.32 5.51 8.41
CA ARG A 104 7.73 5.13 8.27
C ARG A 104 8.38 5.69 7.01
N LEU A 105 7.69 5.66 5.88
CA LEU A 105 8.17 6.19 4.61
C LEU A 105 8.34 7.72 4.67
N PHE A 106 7.33 8.43 5.14
CA PHE A 106 7.36 9.90 5.16
C PHE A 106 8.18 10.47 6.33
N ARG A 107 8.53 9.68 7.34
CA ARG A 107 9.43 10.11 8.42
C ARG A 107 10.82 10.47 7.90
N GLU A 108 11.41 9.61 7.06
CA GLU A 108 12.70 9.90 6.43
C GLU A 108 12.62 11.18 5.59
N PHE A 109 11.60 11.28 4.75
CA PHE A 109 11.33 12.45 3.92
C PHE A 109 11.25 13.75 4.76
N SER A 110 10.46 13.74 5.83
CA SER A 110 10.24 14.91 6.69
C SER A 110 11.50 15.36 7.44
N ILE A 111 12.27 14.40 7.97
CA ILE A 111 13.51 14.71 8.69
C ILE A 111 14.57 15.26 7.73
N VAL A 112 14.69 14.71 6.52
CA VAL A 112 15.67 15.17 5.51
C VAL A 112 15.32 16.61 5.07
N ILE A 113 14.06 16.90 4.77
CA ILE A 113 13.64 18.26 4.41
C ILE A 113 13.88 19.23 5.55
N SER A 114 13.40 18.90 6.76
CA SER A 114 13.54 19.77 7.93
C SER A 114 15.01 20.07 8.23
N GLY A 115 15.86 19.05 8.20
CA GLY A 115 17.29 19.22 8.40
C GLY A 115 17.96 20.05 7.31
N SER A 116 17.60 19.84 6.04
CA SER A 116 18.10 20.62 4.91
C SER A 116 17.73 22.10 5.03
N VAL A 117 16.46 22.40 5.39
CA VAL A 117 15.97 23.77 5.56
C VAL A 117 16.67 24.46 6.74
N ILE A 118 16.90 23.78 7.88
CA ILE A 118 17.63 24.34 9.02
C ILE A 118 19.07 24.69 8.62
N ILE A 119 19.78 23.79 7.95
CA ILE A 119 21.16 24.04 7.49
C ILE A 119 21.20 25.18 6.47
N SER A 120 20.21 25.22 5.58
CA SER A 120 20.07 26.29 4.60
C SER A 120 19.89 27.66 5.25
N SER A 121 19.00 27.76 6.23
CA SER A 121 18.74 28.99 6.95
C SER A 121 20.02 29.50 7.65
N PHE A 122 20.77 28.58 8.29
CA PHE A 122 22.06 28.91 8.86
C PHE A 122 23.04 29.44 7.79
N ALA A 123 23.12 28.78 6.63
CA ALA A 123 23.97 29.21 5.53
C ALA A 123 23.49 30.55 4.92
N ALA A 124 22.17 30.77 4.83
CA ALA A 124 21.59 32.01 4.35
C ALA A 124 21.91 33.22 5.27
N LEU A 125 21.91 32.99 6.57
CA LEU A 125 22.20 34.05 7.56
C LEU A 125 23.69 34.35 7.76
N THR A 126 24.57 33.40 7.42
CA THR A 126 26.02 33.54 7.64
C THR A 126 26.81 33.65 6.33
N PHE A 127 26.68 32.64 5.48
CA PHE A 127 27.48 32.50 4.27
C PHE A 127 27.03 33.46 3.16
N THR A 128 25.71 33.64 2.98
CA THR A 128 25.14 34.49 1.93
C THR A 128 25.53 35.95 2.10
N PRO A 129 25.40 36.59 3.28
CA PRO A 129 25.85 37.99 3.45
C PRO A 129 27.36 38.14 3.19
N MET A 130 28.17 37.19 3.67
CA MET A 130 29.62 37.24 3.44
C MET A 130 29.98 37.18 1.96
N LEU A 131 29.35 36.28 1.19
CA LEU A 131 29.56 36.18 -0.26
C LEU A 131 29.02 37.42 -0.98
N ALA A 132 27.82 37.91 -0.61
CA ALA A 132 27.21 39.08 -1.20
C ALA A 132 28.10 40.32 -1.08
N THR A 133 28.74 40.54 0.09
CA THR A 133 29.66 41.68 0.29
C THR A 133 30.93 41.60 -0.57
N LYS A 134 31.35 40.40 -1.00
CA LYS A 134 32.54 40.21 -1.84
C LYS A 134 32.22 40.17 -3.34
N LEU A 135 31.04 39.66 -3.71
CA LEU A 135 30.69 39.39 -5.11
C LEU A 135 29.82 40.51 -5.73
N LEU A 136 29.03 41.21 -4.90
CA LEU A 136 28.14 42.27 -5.38
C LEU A 136 28.85 43.58 -5.49
N ILE A 137 28.87 44.16 -6.70
CA ILE A 137 29.47 45.45 -7.01
C ILE A 137 28.42 46.31 -7.72
N LYS A 138 28.34 47.59 -7.36
CA LYS A 138 27.49 48.55 -8.07
C LYS A 138 27.93 48.64 -9.53
N ARG A 139 27.06 48.34 -10.47
CA ARG A 139 27.32 48.46 -11.91
C ARG A 139 26.85 49.81 -12.41
N GLU A 140 27.77 50.58 -12.97
CA GLU A 140 27.46 51.90 -13.56
C GLU A 140 26.85 51.81 -14.97
N LYS A 141 27.04 50.68 -15.69
CA LYS A 141 26.50 50.52 -17.05
C LYS A 141 25.53 49.32 -17.08
N GLN A 142 24.34 49.58 -17.55
CA GLN A 142 23.33 48.54 -17.79
C GLN A 142 23.68 47.71 -19.05
N SER A 143 23.48 46.42 -18.97
CA SER A 143 23.65 45.51 -20.12
C SER A 143 22.52 45.74 -21.14
N TRP A 144 22.83 45.64 -22.44
CA TRP A 144 21.84 45.73 -23.53
C TRP A 144 20.64 44.76 -23.33
N PHE A 145 20.89 43.60 -22.82
CA PHE A 145 19.83 42.62 -22.52
C PHE A 145 18.90 43.12 -21.40
N TYR A 146 19.45 43.73 -20.38
CA TYR A 146 18.68 44.34 -19.28
C TYR A 146 17.77 45.46 -19.79
N ALA A 147 18.31 46.38 -20.54
CA ALA A 147 17.55 47.48 -21.11
C ALA A 147 16.39 47.03 -22.03
N LYS A 148 16.53 45.89 -22.71
CA LYS A 148 15.48 45.33 -23.56
C LYS A 148 14.39 44.58 -22.77
N THR A 149 14.73 43.96 -21.64
CA THR A 149 13.79 43.19 -20.81
C THR A 149 13.13 44.03 -19.70
N GLU A 150 13.75 45.16 -19.31
CA GLU A 150 13.26 46.07 -18.25
C GLU A 150 11.81 46.55 -18.47
N PRO A 151 11.38 47.00 -19.67
CA PRO A 151 10.02 47.47 -19.90
C PRO A 151 8.95 46.39 -19.63
N PHE A 152 9.28 45.11 -19.88
CA PHE A 152 8.39 43.98 -19.59
C PHE A 152 8.22 43.81 -18.06
N PHE A 153 9.31 43.81 -17.31
CA PHE A 153 9.27 43.68 -15.85
C PHE A 153 8.63 44.89 -15.18
N GLU A 154 8.89 46.10 -15.67
CA GLU A 154 8.20 47.28 -15.20
C GLU A 154 6.70 47.27 -15.50
N GLY A 155 6.30 46.80 -16.68
CA GLY A 155 4.89 46.58 -17.03
C GLY A 155 4.19 45.62 -16.07
N MET A 156 4.83 44.50 -15.77
CA MET A 156 4.35 43.51 -14.81
C MET A 156 4.26 44.13 -13.39
N ASN A 157 5.26 44.84 -12.96
CA ASN A 157 5.28 45.51 -11.64
C ASN A 157 4.18 46.57 -11.51
N ARG A 158 3.96 47.37 -12.57
CA ARG A 158 2.85 48.35 -12.64
C ARG A 158 1.47 47.66 -12.59
N LEU A 159 1.30 46.54 -13.29
CA LEU A 159 0.06 45.76 -13.25
C LEU A 159 -0.19 45.19 -11.84
N TYR A 160 0.84 44.58 -11.23
CA TYR A 160 0.79 44.09 -9.86
C TYR A 160 0.43 45.20 -8.86
N SER A 161 1.14 46.33 -8.89
CA SER A 161 0.90 47.43 -7.97
C SER A 161 -0.52 48.01 -8.11
N ARG A 162 -1.07 48.09 -9.34
CA ARG A 162 -2.45 48.53 -9.56
C ARG A 162 -3.47 47.54 -9.03
N SER A 163 -3.26 46.25 -9.28
CA SER A 163 -4.17 45.19 -8.80
C SER A 163 -4.14 45.09 -7.27
N LEU A 164 -2.94 45.19 -6.66
CA LEU A 164 -2.78 45.20 -5.21
C LEU A 164 -3.46 46.42 -4.57
N ALA A 165 -3.26 47.60 -5.11
CA ALA A 165 -3.91 48.81 -4.62
C ALA A 165 -5.44 48.74 -4.73
N ALA A 166 -5.97 48.18 -5.84
CA ALA A 166 -7.40 47.98 -6.01
C ALA A 166 -7.96 46.97 -4.99
N PHE A 167 -7.20 45.90 -4.70
CA PHE A 167 -7.57 44.89 -3.71
C PHE A 167 -7.54 45.42 -2.28
N LEU A 168 -6.49 46.20 -1.92
CA LEU A 168 -6.36 46.81 -0.60
C LEU A 168 -7.46 47.86 -0.34
N ASN A 169 -7.85 48.62 -1.37
CA ASN A 169 -8.96 49.56 -1.27
C ASN A 169 -10.32 48.87 -1.06
N LYS A 170 -10.46 47.65 -1.52
CA LYS A 170 -11.67 46.81 -1.35
C LYS A 170 -11.37 45.57 -0.52
N ARG A 171 -10.66 45.73 0.61
CA ARG A 171 -10.20 44.62 1.48
C ARG A 171 -11.30 43.65 1.88
N TRP A 172 -12.55 44.08 1.82
CA TRP A 172 -13.70 43.20 2.09
C TRP A 172 -13.82 42.03 1.10
N ILE A 173 -13.27 42.14 -0.12
CA ILE A 173 -13.25 41.08 -1.14
C ILE A 173 -12.41 39.86 -0.67
N ALA A 174 -11.47 40.07 0.26
CA ALA A 174 -10.69 38.96 0.81
C ALA A 174 -11.56 37.90 1.50
N LEU A 175 -12.61 38.32 2.24
CA LEU A 175 -13.48 37.38 2.96
C LEU A 175 -14.25 36.43 2.02
N PRO A 176 -15.02 36.89 1.01
CA PRO A 176 -15.69 35.98 0.09
C PRO A 176 -14.71 35.16 -0.74
N PHE A 177 -13.55 35.69 -1.10
CA PHE A 177 -12.53 34.93 -1.81
C PHE A 177 -12.01 33.76 -0.96
N THR A 178 -11.67 34.01 0.31
CA THR A 178 -11.25 32.96 1.25
C THR A 178 -12.36 31.93 1.47
N PHE A 179 -13.61 32.39 1.63
CA PHE A 179 -14.76 31.51 1.80
C PHE A 179 -14.98 30.59 0.58
N ILE A 180 -14.92 31.15 -0.63
CA ILE A 180 -15.03 30.39 -1.88
C ILE A 180 -13.90 29.36 -1.97
N THR A 181 -12.67 29.74 -1.61
CA THR A 181 -11.52 28.82 -1.62
C THR A 181 -11.73 27.64 -0.65
N ILE A 182 -12.21 27.92 0.57
CA ILE A 182 -12.52 26.86 1.56
C ILE A 182 -13.64 25.95 1.06
N CYS A 183 -14.71 26.51 0.48
CA CYS A 183 -15.79 25.72 -0.11
C CYS A 183 -15.29 24.85 -1.27
N LEU A 184 -14.42 25.40 -2.13
CA LEU A 184 -13.82 24.68 -3.24
C LEU A 184 -12.95 23.53 -2.75
N ILE A 185 -12.14 23.74 -1.69
CA ILE A 185 -11.36 22.67 -1.04
C ILE A 185 -12.30 21.55 -0.56
N GLY A 186 -13.40 21.89 0.11
CA GLY A 186 -14.37 20.90 0.57
C GLY A 186 -15.02 20.10 -0.56
N VAL A 187 -15.36 20.75 -1.66
CA VAL A 187 -15.92 20.07 -2.86
C VAL A 187 -14.88 19.16 -3.49
N LEU A 188 -13.66 19.63 -3.70
CA LEU A 188 -12.58 18.85 -4.31
C LEU A 188 -12.17 17.68 -3.41
N TRP A 189 -12.15 17.85 -2.10
CA TRP A 189 -11.85 16.78 -1.14
C TRP A 189 -12.80 15.59 -1.26
N ASN A 190 -14.08 15.85 -1.52
CA ASN A 190 -15.07 14.79 -1.73
C ASN A 190 -15.10 14.24 -3.17
N ALA A 191 -14.65 15.03 -4.15
CA ALA A 191 -14.68 14.64 -5.56
C ALA A 191 -13.45 13.82 -5.97
N ILE A 192 -12.30 14.06 -5.34
CA ILE A 192 -11.05 13.37 -5.68
C ILE A 192 -11.03 12.01 -4.98
N PRO A 193 -10.84 10.89 -5.73
CA PRO A 193 -10.74 9.57 -5.13
C PRO A 193 -9.50 9.47 -4.24
N ALA A 194 -9.68 8.97 -3.01
CA ALA A 194 -8.60 8.78 -2.05
C ALA A 194 -8.01 7.37 -2.19
N GLU A 195 -6.74 7.30 -2.53
CA GLU A 195 -5.98 6.05 -2.66
C GLU A 195 -4.64 6.17 -1.92
N MET A 196 -4.05 5.03 -1.52
CA MET A 196 -2.73 5.03 -0.89
C MET A 196 -1.62 5.39 -1.89
N ALA A 197 -1.71 4.85 -3.09
CA ALA A 197 -0.84 5.15 -4.21
C ALA A 197 -1.49 4.68 -5.52
N PRO A 198 -1.24 5.36 -6.64
CA PRO A 198 -1.69 4.90 -7.94
C PRO A 198 -1.02 3.58 -8.32
N LEU A 199 -1.72 2.76 -9.10
CA LEU A 199 -1.15 1.55 -9.67
C LEU A 199 -0.06 1.93 -10.69
N GLU A 200 1.14 1.45 -10.45
CA GLU A 200 2.26 1.61 -11.38
C GLU A 200 2.32 0.43 -12.36
N ASP A 201 2.71 0.73 -13.59
CA ASP A 201 3.03 -0.30 -14.56
C ASP A 201 4.40 -0.91 -14.22
N ARG A 202 4.38 -2.11 -13.63
CA ARG A 202 5.56 -2.89 -13.24
C ARG A 202 5.84 -4.06 -14.16
N SER A 203 5.19 -4.09 -15.30
CA SER A 203 5.29 -5.18 -16.27
C SER A 203 4.94 -6.56 -15.69
N GLN A 204 4.11 -6.61 -14.64
CA GLN A 204 3.73 -7.87 -13.96
C GLN A 204 2.23 -7.95 -13.67
N ILE A 205 1.61 -9.01 -14.15
CA ILE A 205 0.20 -9.34 -13.89
C ILE A 205 0.17 -10.74 -13.27
N SER A 206 -0.71 -10.96 -12.30
CA SER A 206 -0.96 -12.27 -11.72
C SER A 206 -2.43 -12.63 -11.82
N ILE A 207 -2.71 -13.85 -12.28
CA ILE A 207 -4.05 -14.40 -12.28
C ILE A 207 -4.10 -15.43 -11.16
N ASN A 208 -4.96 -15.19 -10.20
CA ASN A 208 -5.16 -16.10 -9.07
C ASN A 208 -6.45 -16.87 -9.26
N THR A 209 -6.37 -18.17 -9.22
CA THR A 209 -7.50 -19.08 -9.37
C THR A 209 -7.74 -19.82 -8.06
N ARG A 210 -8.98 -19.89 -7.62
CA ARG A 210 -9.42 -20.68 -6.47
C ARG A 210 -10.56 -21.61 -6.87
N GLY A 211 -10.33 -22.90 -6.71
CA GLY A 211 -11.36 -23.92 -6.85
C GLY A 211 -12.31 -23.94 -5.66
N ALA A 212 -13.40 -24.68 -5.81
CA ALA A 212 -14.27 -25.01 -4.70
C ALA A 212 -13.50 -25.86 -3.65
N GLU A 213 -13.95 -25.83 -2.41
CA GLU A 213 -13.31 -26.64 -1.37
C GLU A 213 -13.45 -28.14 -1.67
N GLY A 214 -12.34 -28.86 -1.59
CA GLY A 214 -12.30 -30.31 -1.87
C GLY A 214 -12.05 -30.70 -3.33
N VAL A 215 -11.85 -29.74 -4.25
CA VAL A 215 -11.45 -30.06 -5.63
C VAL A 215 -10.07 -30.71 -5.68
N THR A 216 -9.89 -31.61 -6.64
CA THR A 216 -8.62 -32.33 -6.83
C THR A 216 -7.56 -31.42 -7.45
N TYR A 217 -6.29 -31.82 -7.30
CA TYR A 217 -5.17 -31.16 -7.94
C TYR A 217 -5.31 -31.12 -9.46
N GLU A 218 -5.76 -32.24 -10.07
CA GLU A 218 -5.91 -32.34 -11.51
C GLU A 218 -6.93 -31.36 -12.05
N TYR A 219 -8.06 -31.21 -11.34
CA TYR A 219 -9.10 -30.24 -11.74
C TYR A 219 -8.54 -28.80 -11.81
N ILE A 220 -7.77 -28.39 -10.79
CA ILE A 220 -7.16 -27.07 -10.78
C ILE A 220 -6.02 -26.95 -11.78
N ARG A 221 -5.25 -28.04 -11.98
CA ARG A 221 -4.20 -28.09 -13.00
C ARG A 221 -4.79 -27.82 -14.39
N ASP A 222 -5.79 -28.59 -14.77
CA ASP A 222 -6.41 -28.53 -16.10
C ASP A 222 -7.04 -27.15 -16.33
N TYR A 223 -7.73 -26.61 -15.33
CA TYR A 223 -8.27 -25.25 -15.40
C TYR A 223 -7.17 -24.17 -15.45
N THR A 224 -6.08 -24.33 -14.72
CA THR A 224 -4.96 -23.37 -14.77
C THR A 224 -4.26 -23.42 -16.12
N GLU A 225 -4.18 -24.60 -16.73
CA GLU A 225 -3.65 -24.77 -18.08
C GLU A 225 -4.55 -24.09 -19.13
N ASP A 226 -5.88 -24.20 -19.00
CA ASP A 226 -6.83 -23.47 -19.84
C ASP A 226 -6.65 -21.95 -19.73
N ILE A 227 -6.37 -21.45 -18.53
CA ILE A 227 -6.06 -20.03 -18.32
C ILE A 227 -4.72 -19.67 -18.97
N ASN A 228 -3.72 -20.52 -18.86
CA ASN A 228 -2.41 -20.32 -19.46
C ASN A 228 -2.52 -20.20 -20.99
N GLN A 229 -3.25 -21.12 -21.64
CA GLN A 229 -3.50 -21.08 -23.09
C GLN A 229 -4.30 -19.83 -23.51
N LEU A 230 -5.26 -19.38 -22.67
CA LEU A 230 -5.97 -18.14 -22.90
C LEU A 230 -5.00 -16.95 -22.89
N VAL A 231 -4.12 -16.89 -21.91
CA VAL A 231 -3.10 -15.82 -21.81
C VAL A 231 -2.19 -15.83 -23.02
N ASP A 232 -1.69 -16.98 -23.45
CA ASP A 232 -0.84 -17.12 -24.63
C ASP A 232 -1.55 -16.63 -25.91
N SER A 233 -2.88 -16.86 -26.02
CA SER A 233 -3.68 -16.38 -27.14
C SER A 233 -3.90 -14.86 -27.16
N ILE A 234 -3.99 -14.24 -25.97
CA ILE A 234 -4.21 -12.78 -25.82
C ILE A 234 -2.90 -12.02 -25.95
N LEU A 235 -1.81 -12.61 -25.44
CA LEU A 235 -0.51 -11.96 -25.28
C LEU A 235 0.64 -12.89 -25.71
N PRO A 236 0.77 -13.18 -27.01
CA PRO A 236 1.81 -14.09 -27.51
C PRO A 236 3.24 -13.53 -27.39
N ASP A 237 3.37 -12.24 -27.11
CA ASP A 237 4.64 -11.52 -26.99
C ASP A 237 5.06 -11.26 -25.54
N ALA A 238 4.43 -11.92 -24.55
CA ALA A 238 4.87 -11.87 -23.17
C ALA A 238 6.33 -12.30 -23.02
N GLU A 239 7.08 -11.65 -22.13
CA GLU A 239 8.47 -12.04 -21.83
C GLU A 239 8.51 -13.42 -21.17
N SER A 240 7.62 -13.67 -20.21
CA SER A 240 7.45 -14.99 -19.62
C SER A 240 6.06 -15.17 -19.02
N VAL A 241 5.54 -16.40 -19.11
CA VAL A 241 4.33 -16.84 -18.42
C VAL A 241 4.68 -18.03 -17.54
N THR A 242 4.37 -17.95 -16.26
CA THR A 242 4.67 -18.99 -15.29
C THR A 242 3.40 -19.43 -14.58
N ALA A 243 2.99 -20.67 -14.79
CA ALA A 243 1.87 -21.29 -14.10
C ALA A 243 2.35 -22.09 -12.87
N ARG A 244 1.72 -21.88 -11.73
CA ARG A 244 1.93 -22.62 -10.49
C ARG A 244 0.61 -23.17 -10.00
N VAL A 245 0.56 -24.46 -9.78
CA VAL A 245 -0.64 -25.17 -9.30
C VAL A 245 -0.37 -25.75 -7.92
N SER A 246 -1.34 -25.61 -7.04
CA SER A 246 -1.37 -26.20 -5.71
C SER A 246 -2.73 -26.85 -5.49
N SER A 247 -2.88 -27.70 -4.47
CA SER A 247 -4.18 -28.27 -4.14
C SER A 247 -5.21 -27.16 -3.88
N GLY A 248 -6.26 -27.09 -4.70
CA GLY A 248 -7.35 -26.12 -4.61
C GLY A 248 -7.05 -24.72 -5.15
N SER A 249 -5.85 -24.42 -5.64
CA SER A 249 -5.51 -23.10 -6.17
C SER A 249 -4.49 -23.12 -7.30
N GLY A 250 -4.64 -22.20 -8.27
CA GLY A 250 -3.69 -21.94 -9.34
C GLY A 250 -3.25 -20.46 -9.34
N ASN A 251 -2.05 -20.20 -9.83
CA ASN A 251 -1.56 -18.86 -10.06
C ASN A 251 -0.81 -18.82 -11.39
N VAL A 252 -1.22 -17.94 -12.29
CA VAL A 252 -0.51 -17.66 -13.53
C VAL A 252 0.09 -16.27 -13.41
N ARG A 253 1.40 -16.21 -13.49
CA ARG A 253 2.15 -14.95 -13.47
C ARG A 253 2.64 -14.62 -14.87
N ILE A 254 2.33 -13.44 -15.31
CA ILE A 254 2.68 -12.90 -16.61
C ILE A 254 3.69 -11.79 -16.38
N THR A 255 4.85 -11.88 -17.01
CA THR A 255 5.82 -10.80 -17.09
C THR A 255 5.74 -10.22 -18.51
N LEU A 256 5.43 -8.94 -18.60
CA LEU A 256 5.38 -8.20 -19.85
C LEU A 256 6.77 -7.72 -20.22
N LYS A 257 7.02 -7.48 -21.49
CA LYS A 257 8.23 -6.78 -21.94
C LYS A 257 8.34 -5.41 -21.28
N ASP A 258 9.53 -4.85 -21.26
CA ASP A 258 9.76 -3.50 -20.77
C ASP A 258 8.83 -2.50 -21.47
N MET A 259 8.40 -1.45 -20.76
CA MET A 259 7.47 -0.44 -21.27
C MET A 259 7.95 0.23 -22.56
N LYS A 260 9.28 0.25 -22.79
CA LYS A 260 9.89 0.79 -24.01
C LYS A 260 9.73 -0.10 -25.24
N ASP A 261 9.51 -1.40 -25.01
CA ASP A 261 9.49 -2.43 -26.06
C ASP A 261 8.08 -2.92 -26.38
N ARG A 262 7.05 -2.24 -25.88
CA ARG A 262 5.61 -2.56 -26.08
C ARG A 262 4.77 -1.32 -26.30
N ASN A 263 3.65 -1.48 -27.02
CA ASN A 263 2.72 -0.39 -27.35
C ASN A 263 1.40 -0.45 -26.52
N TYR A 264 1.38 -1.20 -25.42
CA TYR A 264 0.22 -1.39 -24.55
C TYR A 264 0.64 -1.26 -23.09
N THR A 265 -0.28 -0.84 -22.25
CA THR A 265 -0.07 -0.72 -20.80
C THR A 265 -0.41 -2.02 -20.07
N GLN A 266 0.15 -2.20 -18.88
CA GLN A 266 -0.22 -3.31 -17.99
C GLN A 266 -1.73 -3.28 -17.67
N MET A 267 -2.33 -2.09 -17.52
CA MET A 267 -3.74 -1.92 -17.18
C MET A 267 -4.64 -2.41 -18.31
N GLU A 268 -4.36 -2.06 -19.58
CA GLU A 268 -5.11 -2.52 -20.74
C GLU A 268 -5.08 -4.05 -20.88
N VAL A 269 -3.92 -4.66 -20.66
CA VAL A 269 -3.79 -6.12 -20.70
C VAL A 269 -4.56 -6.77 -19.55
N ALA A 270 -4.47 -6.22 -18.34
CA ALA A 270 -5.19 -6.74 -17.18
C ALA A 270 -6.71 -6.66 -17.37
N GLU A 271 -7.23 -5.58 -17.95
CA GLU A 271 -8.64 -5.42 -18.26
C GLU A 271 -9.11 -6.43 -19.32
N LYS A 272 -8.35 -6.59 -20.41
CA LYS A 272 -8.64 -7.56 -21.48
C LYS A 272 -8.70 -8.97 -20.94
N ILE A 273 -7.70 -9.38 -20.16
CA ILE A 273 -7.66 -10.70 -19.54
C ILE A 273 -8.82 -10.86 -18.54
N SER A 274 -9.13 -9.84 -17.72
CA SER A 274 -10.24 -9.87 -16.77
C SER A 274 -11.58 -10.12 -17.45
N LYS A 275 -11.82 -9.49 -18.60
CA LYS A 275 -13.05 -9.65 -19.36
C LYS A 275 -13.23 -11.08 -19.88
N GLU A 276 -12.18 -11.67 -20.42
CA GLU A 276 -12.21 -13.04 -20.93
C GLU A 276 -12.34 -14.09 -19.82
N ILE A 277 -11.65 -13.90 -18.70
CA ILE A 277 -11.71 -14.82 -17.56
C ILE A 277 -13.10 -14.87 -16.92
N ARG A 278 -13.85 -13.77 -16.93
CA ARG A 278 -15.23 -13.74 -16.38
C ARG A 278 -16.16 -14.75 -17.06
N SER A 279 -15.89 -15.12 -18.30
CA SER A 279 -16.67 -16.14 -19.03
C SER A 279 -16.40 -17.57 -18.53
N LYS A 280 -15.30 -17.79 -17.81
CA LYS A 280 -14.87 -19.11 -17.30
C LYS A 280 -15.37 -19.33 -15.88
N THR A 281 -16.36 -20.22 -15.71
CA THR A 281 -17.09 -20.40 -14.45
C THR A 281 -16.65 -21.62 -13.62
N MET A 282 -15.75 -22.46 -14.12
CA MET A 282 -15.32 -23.71 -13.46
C MET A 282 -14.58 -23.47 -12.13
N ALA A 283 -13.83 -22.35 -12.03
CA ALA A 283 -13.21 -21.90 -10.78
C ALA A 283 -13.25 -20.38 -10.70
N ARG A 284 -13.11 -19.83 -9.51
CA ARG A 284 -13.06 -18.38 -9.31
C ARG A 284 -11.67 -17.87 -9.66
N SER A 285 -11.56 -17.08 -10.72
CA SER A 285 -10.31 -16.48 -11.16
C SER A 285 -10.39 -14.97 -11.16
N PHE A 286 -9.32 -14.33 -10.74
CA PHE A 286 -9.21 -12.87 -10.75
C PHE A 286 -7.82 -12.42 -11.17
N VAL A 287 -7.79 -11.35 -11.93
CA VAL A 287 -6.58 -10.68 -12.36
C VAL A 287 -6.16 -9.68 -11.30
N GLN A 288 -4.91 -9.75 -10.91
CA GLN A 288 -4.34 -8.87 -9.93
C GLN A 288 -3.10 -8.19 -10.45
N GLN A 289 -3.07 -6.88 -10.27
CA GLN A 289 -1.89 -6.06 -10.48
C GLN A 289 -1.19 -5.84 -9.13
N GLN A 290 0.13 -5.72 -9.15
CA GLN A 290 0.88 -5.52 -7.91
C GLN A 290 0.68 -4.09 -7.42
N SER A 291 0.28 -3.92 -6.16
CA SER A 291 0.22 -2.61 -5.50
C SER A 291 1.62 -1.97 -5.43
N SER A 292 1.68 -0.64 -5.57
CA SER A 292 2.92 0.13 -5.48
C SER A 292 3.51 0.14 -4.08
N PHE A 293 2.65 0.12 -3.06
CA PHE A 293 3.03 0.09 -1.64
C PHE A 293 2.26 -0.97 -0.87
N GLY A 294 2.92 -1.64 0.06
CA GLY A 294 2.28 -2.59 0.97
C GLY A 294 1.92 -3.91 0.31
N GLY A 295 0.85 -4.49 0.67
CA GLY A 295 0.18 -5.67 0.15
C GLY A 295 1.00 -6.96 0.06
N ARG A 296 0.47 -8.03 0.64
CA ARG A 296 0.98 -9.37 0.33
C ARG A 296 0.64 -9.70 -1.13
N ARG A 297 1.60 -10.25 -1.87
CA ARG A 297 1.35 -10.75 -3.23
C ARG A 297 0.14 -11.69 -3.21
N GLY A 298 -0.88 -11.37 -4.00
CA GLY A 298 -2.09 -12.20 -4.10
C GLY A 298 -3.24 -11.81 -3.15
N SER A 299 -3.15 -10.71 -2.40
CA SER A 299 -4.26 -10.22 -1.57
C SER A 299 -5.12 -9.21 -2.31
N MET A 300 -6.44 -9.27 -2.10
CA MET A 300 -7.36 -8.25 -2.60
C MET A 300 -7.25 -6.97 -1.77
N PRO A 301 -7.54 -5.79 -2.35
CA PRO A 301 -7.35 -4.50 -1.69
C PRO A 301 -8.25 -4.30 -0.46
N VAL A 302 -9.50 -4.80 -0.51
CA VAL A 302 -10.41 -4.74 0.64
C VAL A 302 -10.27 -6.04 1.43
N GLN A 303 -9.91 -5.93 2.71
CA GLN A 303 -9.80 -7.05 3.66
C GLN A 303 -10.53 -6.67 4.94
N TYR A 304 -11.73 -7.23 5.10
CA TYR A 304 -12.62 -6.97 6.22
C TYR A 304 -12.76 -8.21 7.10
N VAL A 305 -12.47 -8.09 8.39
CA VAL A 305 -12.43 -9.21 9.33
C VAL A 305 -13.66 -9.17 10.23
N LEU A 306 -14.47 -10.22 10.15
CA LEU A 306 -15.54 -10.46 11.11
C LEU A 306 -15.00 -11.30 12.26
N GLN A 307 -15.27 -10.88 13.49
CA GLN A 307 -14.85 -11.57 14.71
C GLN A 307 -16.09 -11.95 15.51
N ALA A 308 -16.13 -13.19 15.98
CA ALA A 308 -17.20 -13.70 16.80
C ALA A 308 -16.67 -14.44 18.04
N THR A 309 -17.55 -14.71 18.98
CA THR A 309 -17.22 -15.47 20.19
C THR A 309 -17.07 -16.97 19.92
N ASN A 310 -17.82 -17.50 18.96
CA ASN A 310 -17.81 -18.92 18.56
C ASN A 310 -17.97 -19.07 17.03
N LEU A 311 -17.75 -20.27 16.54
CA LEU A 311 -17.77 -20.62 15.13
C LEU A 311 -19.19 -20.65 14.56
N GLU A 312 -20.15 -21.11 15.36
CA GLU A 312 -21.55 -21.31 14.97
C GLU A 312 -22.19 -19.98 14.54
N LYS A 313 -21.87 -18.88 15.26
CA LYS A 313 -22.33 -17.53 14.88
C LYS A 313 -21.79 -17.10 13.52
N LEU A 314 -20.52 -17.39 13.23
CA LEU A 314 -19.96 -17.08 11.91
C LEU A 314 -20.61 -17.93 10.82
N GLU A 315 -20.90 -19.21 11.09
CA GLU A 315 -21.59 -20.10 10.14
C GLU A 315 -22.97 -19.55 9.75
N GLU A 316 -23.73 -18.99 10.71
CA GLU A 316 -25.05 -18.42 10.45
C GLU A 316 -25.01 -17.10 9.68
N VAL A 317 -24.05 -16.22 10.03
CA VAL A 317 -24.01 -14.83 9.52
C VAL A 317 -23.28 -14.71 8.18
N LEU A 318 -22.20 -15.48 7.97
CA LEU A 318 -21.37 -15.37 6.77
C LEU A 318 -22.16 -15.49 5.44
N PRO A 319 -23.09 -16.45 5.27
CA PRO A 319 -23.86 -16.52 4.03
C PRO A 319 -24.69 -15.25 3.76
N LYS A 320 -25.32 -14.69 4.82
CA LYS A 320 -26.15 -13.46 4.73
C LYS A 320 -25.28 -12.26 4.39
N PHE A 321 -24.13 -12.13 5.04
CA PHE A 321 -23.17 -11.07 4.79
C PHE A 321 -22.61 -11.13 3.36
N MET A 322 -22.14 -12.31 2.94
CA MET A 322 -21.57 -12.51 1.61
C MET A 322 -22.59 -12.29 0.48
N ALA A 323 -23.86 -12.63 0.69
CA ALA A 323 -24.92 -12.34 -0.29
C ALA A 323 -25.01 -10.84 -0.57
N LYS A 324 -25.04 -10.00 0.46
CA LYS A 324 -25.06 -8.53 0.30
C LYS A 324 -23.78 -7.99 -0.33
N VAL A 325 -22.63 -8.58 0.00
CA VAL A 325 -21.35 -8.17 -0.65
C VAL A 325 -21.37 -8.49 -2.14
N TYR A 326 -21.89 -9.64 -2.55
CA TYR A 326 -21.99 -10.02 -3.97
C TYR A 326 -23.00 -9.16 -4.76
N GLU A 327 -24.05 -8.66 -4.12
CA GLU A 327 -25.05 -7.78 -4.74
C GLU A 327 -24.57 -6.33 -4.87
N ASN A 328 -23.54 -5.94 -4.11
CA ASN A 328 -23.07 -4.55 -4.08
C ASN A 328 -22.17 -4.23 -5.30
N PRO A 329 -22.53 -3.23 -6.12
CA PRO A 329 -21.82 -2.89 -7.36
C PRO A 329 -20.41 -2.31 -7.14
N VAL A 330 -20.05 -1.97 -5.93
CA VAL A 330 -18.70 -1.47 -5.58
C VAL A 330 -17.67 -2.60 -5.64
N PHE A 331 -18.11 -3.86 -5.43
CA PHE A 331 -17.24 -5.01 -5.45
C PHE A 331 -17.36 -5.76 -6.77
N GLN A 332 -16.24 -5.94 -7.44
CA GLN A 332 -16.17 -6.77 -8.64
C GLN A 332 -16.19 -8.26 -8.29
N MET A 333 -15.59 -8.61 -7.16
CA MET A 333 -15.42 -9.97 -6.68
C MET A 333 -15.22 -9.94 -5.17
N ALA A 334 -15.71 -10.96 -4.49
CA ALA A 334 -15.43 -11.18 -3.08
C ALA A 334 -15.19 -12.67 -2.79
N ASP A 335 -14.36 -12.95 -1.78
CA ASP A 335 -14.14 -14.29 -1.25
C ASP A 335 -13.96 -14.20 0.26
N VAL A 336 -14.27 -15.30 0.95
CA VAL A 336 -14.06 -15.42 2.40
C VAL A 336 -13.10 -16.57 2.67
N ASP A 337 -12.21 -16.42 3.62
CA ASP A 337 -11.24 -17.44 4.01
C ASP A 337 -11.88 -18.61 4.77
N LEU A 338 -12.86 -18.34 5.61
CA LEU A 338 -13.62 -19.36 6.35
C LEU A 338 -14.80 -19.86 5.51
N LYS A 339 -14.73 -21.11 5.09
CA LYS A 339 -15.75 -21.75 4.25
C LYS A 339 -16.27 -23.01 4.93
N PHE A 340 -17.59 -23.12 5.06
CA PHE A 340 -18.28 -24.31 5.58
C PHE A 340 -18.78 -25.19 4.43
N SER A 341 -17.90 -25.53 3.49
CA SER A 341 -18.31 -26.22 2.26
C SER A 341 -17.42 -27.40 1.87
N LYS A 342 -16.39 -27.69 2.66
CA LYS A 342 -15.52 -28.83 2.36
C LYS A 342 -16.21 -30.13 2.72
N PRO A 343 -16.46 -31.04 1.75
CA PRO A 343 -16.98 -32.34 2.06
C PRO A 343 -15.99 -33.13 2.94
N GLU A 344 -16.47 -33.74 3.99
CA GLU A 344 -15.69 -34.65 4.84
C GLU A 344 -16.43 -35.99 5.04
N ALA A 345 -15.65 -37.04 5.17
CA ALA A 345 -16.13 -38.32 5.60
C ALA A 345 -15.69 -38.55 7.06
N ARG A 346 -16.63 -38.55 7.97
CA ARG A 346 -16.38 -38.77 9.39
C ARG A 346 -16.47 -40.27 9.68
N ILE A 347 -15.38 -40.82 10.20
CA ILE A 347 -15.29 -42.24 10.51
C ILE A 347 -15.53 -42.40 12.01
N GLN A 348 -16.66 -43.02 12.37
CA GLN A 348 -16.96 -43.42 13.74
C GLN A 348 -16.59 -44.89 13.95
N ILE A 349 -15.70 -45.16 14.91
CA ILE A 349 -15.29 -46.54 15.22
C ILE A 349 -16.25 -47.10 16.26
N ASN A 350 -16.89 -48.21 15.91
CA ASN A 350 -17.71 -49.00 16.83
C ASN A 350 -16.80 -49.80 17.78
N ARG A 351 -16.57 -49.23 18.97
CA ARG A 351 -15.62 -49.79 19.94
C ARG A 351 -16.02 -51.18 20.46
N ASP A 352 -17.30 -51.44 20.61
CA ASP A 352 -17.81 -52.71 21.12
C ASP A 352 -17.57 -53.81 20.07
N LYS A 353 -17.94 -53.59 18.83
CA LYS A 353 -17.69 -54.51 17.74
C LYS A 353 -16.18 -54.72 17.53
N SER A 354 -15.37 -53.66 17.59
CA SER A 354 -13.92 -53.75 17.47
C SER A 354 -13.31 -54.63 18.57
N SER A 355 -13.78 -54.47 19.80
CA SER A 355 -13.33 -55.27 20.96
C SER A 355 -13.69 -56.74 20.82
N ILE A 356 -14.93 -57.05 20.42
CA ILE A 356 -15.42 -58.40 20.20
C ILE A 356 -14.60 -59.10 19.10
N MET A 357 -14.27 -58.38 18.03
CA MET A 357 -13.47 -58.90 16.91
C MET A 357 -11.95 -58.86 17.15
N GLY A 358 -11.52 -58.45 18.34
CA GLY A 358 -10.10 -58.42 18.72
C GLY A 358 -9.27 -57.39 17.92
N VAL A 359 -9.90 -56.31 17.42
CA VAL A 359 -9.22 -55.28 16.66
C VAL A 359 -9.07 -54.01 17.51
N SER A 360 -7.84 -53.56 17.72
CA SER A 360 -7.61 -52.34 18.47
C SER A 360 -7.93 -51.08 17.63
N THR A 361 -8.46 -50.04 18.26
CA THR A 361 -8.68 -48.73 17.64
C THR A 361 -7.40 -48.17 16.99
N LYS A 362 -6.23 -48.48 17.60
CA LYS A 362 -4.92 -48.14 17.08
C LYS A 362 -4.65 -48.78 15.71
N ASN A 363 -4.95 -50.09 15.59
CA ASN A 363 -4.75 -50.81 14.31
C ASN A 363 -5.64 -50.24 13.20
N ILE A 364 -6.90 -49.89 13.53
CA ILE A 364 -7.81 -49.22 12.58
C ILE A 364 -7.22 -47.89 12.12
N ALA A 365 -6.83 -47.04 13.05
CA ALA A 365 -6.27 -45.70 12.75
C ALA A 365 -4.97 -45.81 11.94
N GLN A 366 -4.07 -46.75 12.28
CA GLN A 366 -2.82 -46.94 11.53
C GLN A 366 -3.07 -47.48 10.12
N THR A 367 -4.00 -48.39 9.94
CA THR A 367 -4.35 -48.94 8.62
C THR A 367 -4.89 -47.85 7.70
N LEU A 368 -5.79 -47.01 8.21
CA LEU A 368 -6.31 -45.85 7.49
C LEU A 368 -5.20 -44.82 7.18
N GLN A 369 -4.34 -44.53 8.14
CA GLN A 369 -3.21 -43.62 7.95
C GLN A 369 -2.26 -44.12 6.87
N TYR A 370 -1.85 -45.38 6.93
CA TYR A 370 -0.93 -45.98 5.93
C TYR A 370 -1.54 -46.05 4.54
N GLY A 371 -2.83 -46.34 4.46
CA GLY A 371 -3.50 -46.47 3.18
C GLY A 371 -3.82 -45.14 2.48
N LEU A 372 -4.17 -44.10 3.26
CA LEU A 372 -4.76 -42.89 2.71
C LEU A 372 -3.82 -41.69 2.70
N SER A 373 -2.87 -41.58 3.65
CA SER A 373 -2.05 -40.37 3.82
C SER A 373 -0.63 -40.49 3.25
N GLY A 374 -0.29 -41.57 2.54
CA GLY A 374 1.03 -41.70 1.92
C GLY A 374 2.14 -41.83 2.97
N GLN A 375 2.09 -42.89 3.76
CA GLN A 375 3.08 -43.12 4.82
C GLN A 375 4.48 -43.36 4.25
N ARG A 376 5.46 -42.67 4.78
CA ARG A 376 6.86 -42.93 4.49
C ARG A 376 7.26 -44.27 5.13
N MET A 377 7.64 -45.23 4.29
CA MET A 377 8.06 -46.57 4.70
C MET A 377 9.58 -46.69 4.88
N GLY A 378 10.35 -45.86 4.21
CA GLY A 378 11.80 -45.87 4.29
C GLY A 378 12.46 -44.95 3.27
N TYR A 379 13.74 -45.19 3.07
CA TYR A 379 14.56 -44.48 2.10
C TYR A 379 15.36 -45.46 1.25
N PHE A 380 15.68 -45.06 0.04
CA PHE A 380 16.70 -45.72 -0.76
C PHE A 380 17.68 -44.68 -1.32
N TYR A 381 18.87 -45.11 -1.62
CA TYR A 381 19.94 -44.29 -2.16
C TYR A 381 20.18 -44.64 -3.63
N MET A 382 20.21 -43.62 -4.48
CA MET A 382 20.51 -43.79 -5.90
C MET A 382 21.25 -42.55 -6.41
N ASN A 383 22.35 -42.75 -7.13
CA ASN A 383 23.17 -41.64 -7.69
C ASN A 383 23.59 -40.58 -6.66
N GLY A 384 23.95 -41.01 -5.43
CA GLY A 384 24.38 -40.11 -4.38
C GLY A 384 23.26 -39.27 -3.72
N LYS A 385 22.00 -39.54 -4.07
CA LYS A 385 20.81 -38.86 -3.48
C LYS A 385 19.96 -39.85 -2.74
N GLN A 386 19.31 -39.36 -1.68
CA GLN A 386 18.36 -40.12 -0.86
C GLN A 386 16.94 -39.87 -1.36
N TYR A 387 16.17 -40.94 -1.57
CA TYR A 387 14.79 -40.88 -2.01
C TYR A 387 13.89 -41.52 -0.97
N GLU A 388 12.69 -40.97 -0.77
CA GLU A 388 11.68 -41.49 0.12
C GLU A 388 10.85 -42.56 -0.59
N ILE A 389 10.52 -43.64 0.15
CA ILE A 389 9.56 -44.68 -0.27
C ILE A 389 8.23 -44.36 0.40
N LEU A 390 7.24 -43.91 -0.38
CA LEU A 390 5.89 -43.65 0.09
C LEU A 390 4.96 -44.82 -0.27
N GLY A 391 4.26 -45.37 0.73
CA GLY A 391 3.26 -46.40 0.52
C GLY A 391 1.86 -45.85 0.69
N GLU A 392 0.99 -46.10 -0.29
CA GLU A 392 -0.42 -45.74 -0.24
C GLU A 392 -1.28 -46.71 -1.03
N ILE A 393 -2.59 -46.74 -0.75
CA ILE A 393 -3.54 -47.54 -1.54
C ILE A 393 -3.66 -46.92 -2.94
N ASN A 394 -3.76 -47.79 -3.96
CA ASN A 394 -3.93 -47.32 -5.34
C ASN A 394 -5.13 -46.37 -5.45
N ARG A 395 -4.95 -45.27 -6.18
CA ARG A 395 -5.94 -44.21 -6.33
C ARG A 395 -7.30 -44.70 -6.80
N GLN A 396 -7.34 -45.69 -7.68
CA GLN A 396 -8.60 -46.28 -8.17
C GLN A 396 -9.40 -46.99 -7.08
N GLN A 397 -8.74 -47.42 -5.99
CA GLN A 397 -9.33 -48.13 -4.85
C GLN A 397 -9.63 -47.21 -3.65
N ARG A 398 -9.48 -45.87 -3.81
CA ARG A 398 -9.77 -44.87 -2.78
C ARG A 398 -10.45 -43.61 -3.34
N ASN A 399 -11.18 -43.76 -4.45
CA ASN A 399 -11.84 -42.64 -5.11
C ASN A 399 -13.17 -42.21 -4.48
N LYS A 400 -13.82 -43.12 -3.76
CA LYS A 400 -15.15 -42.92 -3.18
C LYS A 400 -15.11 -43.20 -1.68
N PRO A 401 -15.90 -42.51 -0.85
CA PRO A 401 -16.02 -42.83 0.57
C PRO A 401 -16.37 -44.33 0.83
N ALA A 402 -17.16 -44.93 -0.05
CA ALA A 402 -17.50 -46.36 0.03
C ALA A 402 -16.28 -47.30 -0.09
N ASP A 403 -15.22 -46.90 -0.76
CA ASP A 403 -14.00 -47.70 -0.93
C ASP A 403 -13.28 -47.93 0.40
N LEU A 404 -13.47 -47.02 1.40
CA LEU A 404 -12.95 -47.23 2.76
C LEU A 404 -13.46 -48.50 3.41
N LYS A 405 -14.69 -48.91 3.10
CA LYS A 405 -15.32 -50.10 3.65
C LYS A 405 -14.67 -51.40 3.15
N ALA A 406 -13.99 -51.36 2.01
CA ALA A 406 -13.30 -52.51 1.42
C ALA A 406 -11.90 -52.75 2.01
N ILE A 407 -11.40 -51.90 2.88
CA ILE A 407 -10.10 -52.04 3.53
C ILE A 407 -10.17 -53.10 4.62
N TYR A 408 -9.10 -53.89 4.77
CA TYR A 408 -8.99 -54.92 5.81
C TYR A 408 -8.02 -54.50 6.90
N VAL A 409 -8.38 -54.76 8.16
CA VAL A 409 -7.57 -54.51 9.35
C VAL A 409 -7.24 -55.83 10.03
N ARG A 410 -5.99 -56.00 10.46
CA ARG A 410 -5.52 -57.18 11.14
C ARG A 410 -5.98 -57.21 12.60
N SER A 411 -6.61 -58.31 13.03
CA SER A 411 -6.96 -58.55 14.44
C SER A 411 -5.76 -59.01 15.27
N ASN A 412 -5.90 -59.06 16.57
CA ASN A 412 -4.87 -59.60 17.48
C ASN A 412 -4.62 -61.09 17.27
N SER A 413 -5.61 -61.87 16.76
CA SER A 413 -5.48 -63.29 16.39
C SER A 413 -4.77 -63.48 15.05
N GLY A 414 -4.59 -62.42 14.26
CA GLY A 414 -3.97 -62.47 12.93
C GLY A 414 -4.96 -62.49 11.78
N ASP A 415 -6.25 -62.55 12.05
CA ASP A 415 -7.32 -62.58 11.03
C ASP A 415 -7.50 -61.21 10.38
N MET A 416 -7.88 -61.22 9.09
CA MET A 416 -8.16 -60.00 8.34
C MET A 416 -9.64 -59.66 8.39
N ILE A 417 -10.00 -58.58 9.09
CA ILE A 417 -11.37 -58.13 9.30
C ILE A 417 -11.66 -56.91 8.44
N GLN A 418 -12.74 -56.97 7.68
CA GLN A 418 -13.15 -55.86 6.81
C GLN A 418 -13.59 -54.67 7.65
N LEU A 419 -13.13 -53.48 7.28
CA LEU A 419 -13.32 -52.24 8.02
C LEU A 419 -14.80 -51.84 8.16
N ASP A 420 -15.65 -52.22 7.18
CA ASP A 420 -17.11 -51.98 7.22
C ASP A 420 -17.80 -52.58 8.46
N ASN A 421 -17.25 -53.66 9.01
CA ASN A 421 -17.76 -54.25 10.24
C ASN A 421 -17.42 -53.48 11.50
N LEU A 422 -16.43 -52.58 11.43
CA LEU A 422 -15.81 -51.88 12.56
C LEU A 422 -16.13 -50.41 12.63
N ILE A 423 -16.60 -49.81 11.52
CA ILE A 423 -16.83 -48.39 11.42
C ILE A 423 -18.22 -48.05 10.89
N GLU A 424 -18.66 -46.85 11.23
CA GLU A 424 -19.78 -46.16 10.60
C GLU A 424 -19.26 -44.92 9.89
N LEU A 425 -19.71 -44.69 8.65
CA LEU A 425 -19.26 -43.61 7.81
C LEU A 425 -20.36 -42.57 7.69
N GLU A 426 -20.13 -41.39 8.24
CA GLU A 426 -21.02 -40.26 8.11
C GLU A 426 -20.44 -39.23 7.11
N SER A 427 -21.27 -38.79 6.19
CA SER A 427 -20.90 -37.69 5.30
C SER A 427 -21.31 -36.36 5.91
N GLY A 428 -20.39 -35.41 5.98
CA GLY A 428 -20.62 -34.11 6.55
C GLY A 428 -19.92 -33.02 5.75
N ILE A 429 -20.04 -31.79 6.21
CA ILE A 429 -19.32 -30.64 5.73
C ILE A 429 -18.60 -30.02 6.93
N ALA A 430 -17.37 -29.57 6.72
CA ALA A 430 -16.60 -28.90 7.75
C ALA A 430 -15.73 -27.79 7.19
N PRO A 431 -15.40 -26.77 7.99
CA PRO A 431 -14.41 -25.79 7.59
C PRO A 431 -13.02 -26.43 7.58
N PRO A 432 -12.28 -26.31 6.47
CA PRO A 432 -10.95 -26.93 6.35
C PRO A 432 -9.89 -26.27 7.24
N LYS A 433 -10.13 -25.01 7.62
CA LYS A 433 -9.24 -24.20 8.46
C LYS A 433 -10.07 -23.31 9.36
N LEU A 434 -9.59 -23.15 10.59
CA LEU A 434 -10.13 -22.21 11.57
C LEU A 434 -9.21 -21.01 11.68
N TYR A 435 -9.78 -19.81 11.58
CA TYR A 435 -9.04 -18.56 11.63
C TYR A 435 -9.30 -17.82 12.93
N ARG A 436 -8.29 -17.13 13.41
CA ARG A 436 -8.38 -16.25 14.57
C ARG A 436 -7.69 -14.94 14.30
N TYR A 437 -8.34 -13.87 14.67
CA TYR A 437 -7.79 -12.51 14.62
C TYR A 437 -7.93 -11.89 16.01
N ASN A 438 -6.85 -11.37 16.57
CA ASN A 438 -6.82 -10.84 17.94
C ASN A 438 -7.45 -11.80 18.98
N ARG A 439 -7.17 -13.11 18.86
CA ARG A 439 -7.66 -14.21 19.72
C ARG A 439 -9.15 -14.59 19.54
N PHE A 440 -9.93 -13.81 18.80
CA PHE A 440 -11.31 -14.17 18.47
C PHE A 440 -11.38 -15.09 17.28
N VAL A 441 -12.38 -15.96 17.23
CA VAL A 441 -12.71 -16.72 16.01
C VAL A 441 -13.10 -15.73 14.94
N SER A 442 -12.54 -15.87 13.74
CA SER A 442 -12.69 -14.86 12.71
C SER A 442 -12.88 -15.43 11.31
N ALA A 443 -13.50 -14.61 10.46
CA ALA A 443 -13.53 -14.82 9.02
C ALA A 443 -13.07 -13.52 8.35
N THR A 444 -12.13 -13.65 7.40
CA THR A 444 -11.65 -12.50 6.61
C THR A 444 -12.32 -12.51 5.26
N ILE A 445 -13.08 -11.48 4.99
CA ILE A 445 -13.69 -11.22 3.69
C ILE A 445 -12.70 -10.38 2.88
N SER A 446 -12.29 -10.90 1.74
CA SER A 446 -11.41 -10.23 0.79
C SER A 446 -12.21 -9.85 -0.44
N ALA A 447 -12.18 -8.58 -0.84
CA ALA A 447 -12.91 -8.12 -2.02
C ALA A 447 -12.04 -7.28 -2.97
N GLY A 448 -12.22 -7.54 -4.25
CA GLY A 448 -11.72 -6.71 -5.33
C GLY A 448 -12.72 -5.61 -5.66
N LEU A 449 -12.22 -4.43 -5.98
CA LEU A 449 -13.04 -3.26 -6.29
C LEU A 449 -13.43 -3.26 -7.78
N ALA A 450 -14.60 -2.71 -8.08
CA ALA A 450 -15.01 -2.42 -9.44
C ALA A 450 -14.17 -1.25 -10.01
N ASP A 451 -14.10 -1.14 -11.33
CA ASP A 451 -13.32 -0.13 -12.01
C ASP A 451 -13.71 1.29 -11.55
N GLY A 452 -12.72 2.11 -11.21
CA GLY A 452 -12.91 3.46 -10.70
C GLY A 452 -13.38 3.56 -9.24
N LYS A 453 -13.44 2.45 -8.50
CA LYS A 453 -13.76 2.44 -7.07
C LYS A 453 -12.50 2.39 -6.22
N THR A 454 -12.52 3.06 -5.06
CA THR A 454 -11.39 3.17 -4.14
C THR A 454 -11.53 2.24 -2.93
N ILE A 455 -10.42 1.97 -2.24
CA ILE A 455 -10.42 1.18 -0.99
C ILE A 455 -11.33 1.83 0.05
N GLY A 456 -11.33 3.16 0.16
CA GLY A 456 -12.20 3.90 1.08
C GLY A 456 -13.67 3.62 0.82
N GLN A 457 -14.13 3.75 -0.43
CA GLN A 457 -15.51 3.43 -0.81
C GLN A 457 -15.87 1.97 -0.51
N GLY A 458 -14.94 1.03 -0.79
CA GLY A 458 -15.15 -0.38 -0.46
C GLY A 458 -15.30 -0.62 1.04
N LEU A 459 -14.51 0.04 1.87
CA LEU A 459 -14.61 -0.07 3.34
C LEU A 459 -15.90 0.53 3.88
N ASP A 460 -16.34 1.67 3.36
CA ASP A 460 -17.58 2.32 3.77
C ASP A 460 -18.80 1.45 3.44
N GLU A 461 -18.79 0.77 2.29
CA GLU A 461 -19.85 -0.20 1.94
C GLU A 461 -19.79 -1.46 2.82
N MET A 462 -18.58 -1.97 3.15
CA MET A 462 -18.45 -3.08 4.12
C MET A 462 -18.98 -2.70 5.49
N ASP A 463 -18.71 -1.48 5.97
CA ASP A 463 -19.20 -0.96 7.25
C ASP A 463 -20.75 -0.82 7.25
N LYS A 464 -21.37 -0.44 6.13
CA LYS A 464 -22.84 -0.42 5.98
C LYS A 464 -23.42 -1.83 6.05
N ILE A 465 -22.87 -2.76 5.27
CA ILE A 465 -23.31 -4.15 5.26
C ILE A 465 -23.17 -4.75 6.67
N ALA A 466 -22.07 -4.44 7.37
CA ALA A 466 -21.86 -4.89 8.74
C ALA A 466 -22.94 -4.38 9.70
N LYS A 467 -23.28 -3.10 9.64
CA LYS A 467 -24.35 -2.51 10.47
C LYS A 467 -25.73 -3.11 10.21
N GLU A 468 -25.98 -3.60 9.00
CA GLU A 468 -27.26 -4.19 8.61
C GLU A 468 -27.38 -5.68 8.94
N THR A 469 -26.24 -6.40 9.06
CA THR A 469 -26.21 -7.86 9.17
C THR A 469 -25.71 -8.39 10.50
N LEU A 470 -24.90 -7.60 11.22
CA LEU A 470 -24.27 -8.00 12.46
C LEU A 470 -25.01 -7.45 13.67
N ASP A 471 -25.07 -8.23 14.73
CA ASP A 471 -25.49 -7.79 16.05
C ASP A 471 -24.31 -7.34 16.93
N ASP A 472 -24.58 -6.82 18.12
CA ASP A 472 -23.56 -6.31 19.06
C ASP A 472 -22.58 -7.37 19.57
N THR A 473 -22.79 -8.65 19.29
CA THR A 473 -21.90 -9.74 19.69
C THR A 473 -20.73 -9.95 18.73
N PHE A 474 -20.82 -9.36 17.54
CA PHE A 474 -19.74 -9.36 16.56
C PHE A 474 -18.86 -8.13 16.72
N ARG A 475 -17.61 -8.30 16.33
CA ARG A 475 -16.66 -7.20 16.17
C ARG A 475 -16.11 -7.21 14.76
N THR A 476 -15.82 -6.04 14.26
CA THR A 476 -15.18 -5.87 12.97
C THR A 476 -13.75 -5.38 13.15
N ALA A 477 -12.86 -5.79 12.25
CA ALA A 477 -11.50 -5.32 12.20
C ALA A 477 -11.04 -5.25 10.73
N LEU A 478 -9.95 -4.58 10.48
CA LEU A 478 -9.34 -4.51 9.15
C LEU A 478 -8.01 -5.26 9.13
N SER A 479 -7.66 -5.80 7.98
CA SER A 479 -6.39 -6.49 7.76
C SER A 479 -5.73 -5.98 6.47
N GLY A 480 -4.43 -6.26 6.30
CA GLY A 480 -3.69 -5.91 5.08
C GLY A 480 -3.80 -4.44 4.68
N ASP A 481 -3.99 -4.20 3.38
CA ASP A 481 -4.04 -2.86 2.78
C ASP A 481 -5.18 -2.01 3.34
N SER A 482 -6.31 -2.62 3.70
CA SER A 482 -7.44 -1.94 4.32
C SER A 482 -7.10 -1.34 5.69
N LYS A 483 -6.33 -2.07 6.49
CA LYS A 483 -5.85 -1.59 7.80
C LYS A 483 -4.87 -0.44 7.61
N GLU A 484 -3.88 -0.61 6.75
CA GLU A 484 -2.89 0.43 6.43
C GLU A 484 -3.56 1.71 5.90
N TYR A 485 -4.56 1.57 5.03
CA TYR A 485 -5.33 2.71 4.51
C TYR A 485 -6.04 3.48 5.63
N ARG A 486 -6.76 2.78 6.52
CA ARG A 486 -7.52 3.43 7.63
C ARG A 486 -6.59 4.11 8.63
N GLU A 487 -5.50 3.45 9.02
CA GLU A 487 -4.49 3.99 9.93
C GLU A 487 -3.77 5.19 9.31
N SER A 488 -3.39 5.11 8.05
CA SER A 488 -2.73 6.21 7.33
C SER A 488 -3.66 7.42 7.19
N SER A 489 -4.92 7.21 6.81
CA SER A 489 -5.89 8.31 6.64
C SER A 489 -6.16 9.05 7.94
N SER A 490 -6.30 8.35 9.07
CA SER A 490 -6.51 8.97 10.38
C SER A 490 -5.28 9.74 10.86
N SER A 491 -4.09 9.16 10.67
CA SER A 491 -2.82 9.78 11.03
C SER A 491 -2.51 11.02 10.19
N LEU A 492 -2.81 11.00 8.88
CA LEU A 492 -2.67 12.17 7.99
C LEU A 492 -3.59 13.32 8.41
N MET A 493 -4.84 13.05 8.75
CA MET A 493 -5.78 14.08 9.22
C MET A 493 -5.29 14.72 10.52
N PHE A 494 -4.82 13.91 11.48
CA PHE A 494 -4.23 14.41 12.72
C PHE A 494 -3.00 15.28 12.44
N ALA A 495 -2.07 14.82 11.59
CA ALA A 495 -0.87 15.56 11.22
C ALA A 495 -1.21 16.90 10.53
N PHE A 496 -2.22 16.91 9.66
CA PHE A 496 -2.69 18.11 8.98
C PHE A 496 -3.27 19.16 9.95
N ILE A 497 -4.15 18.74 10.86
CA ILE A 497 -4.72 19.63 11.88
C ILE A 497 -3.63 20.17 12.79
N LEU A 498 -2.70 19.33 13.23
CA LEU A 498 -1.58 19.74 14.08
C LEU A 498 -0.66 20.72 13.36
N ALA A 499 -0.36 20.49 12.07
CA ALA A 499 0.44 21.42 11.26
C ALA A 499 -0.22 22.80 11.17
N ILE A 500 -1.52 22.87 10.87
CA ILE A 500 -2.26 24.14 10.82
C ILE A 500 -2.20 24.86 12.18
N LEU A 501 -2.41 24.11 13.27
CA LEU A 501 -2.34 24.69 14.62
C LEU A 501 -0.94 25.26 14.91
N LEU A 502 0.10 24.52 14.59
CA LEU A 502 1.49 24.97 14.79
C LEU A 502 1.81 26.20 13.96
N ILE A 503 1.40 26.22 12.67
CA ILE A 503 1.58 27.39 11.80
C ILE A 503 0.87 28.61 12.39
N TYR A 504 -0.39 28.45 12.82
CA TYR A 504 -1.15 29.53 13.44
C TYR A 504 -0.43 30.09 14.69
N LEU A 505 0.03 29.21 15.58
CA LEU A 505 0.75 29.63 16.80
C LEU A 505 2.06 30.34 16.49
N ILE A 506 2.81 29.87 15.49
CA ILE A 506 4.07 30.51 15.09
C ILE A 506 3.80 31.90 14.49
N LEU A 507 2.80 32.03 13.62
CA LEU A 507 2.43 33.32 13.03
C LEU A 507 1.89 34.27 14.10
N ALA A 508 1.06 33.80 15.04
CA ALA A 508 0.58 34.59 16.16
C ALA A 508 1.73 35.11 17.04
N ALA A 509 2.71 34.28 17.31
CA ALA A 509 3.92 34.66 18.05
C ALA A 509 4.78 35.67 17.26
N GLN A 510 4.90 35.49 15.93
CA GLN A 510 5.68 36.37 15.07
C GLN A 510 5.07 37.78 14.96
N PHE A 511 3.75 37.87 14.84
CA PHE A 511 3.05 39.14 14.67
C PHE A 511 2.55 39.74 15.99
N GLU A 512 2.85 39.09 17.13
CA GLU A 512 2.39 39.50 18.46
C GLU A 512 0.86 39.78 18.50
N SER A 513 0.10 39.01 17.71
CA SER A 513 -1.34 39.15 17.52
C SER A 513 -1.99 37.78 17.43
N PHE A 514 -3.08 37.58 18.16
CA PHE A 514 -3.89 36.37 18.15
C PHE A 514 -5.12 36.49 17.26
#